data_a0fb40881b3038c0888a46864b774486
#
_entry.id   a0fb40881b3038c0888a46864b774486
#
_cell.length_a   1.000
_cell.length_b   1.000
_cell.length_c   1.000
_cell.angle_alpha   90.00
_cell.angle_beta   90.00
_cell.angle_gamma   90.00
#
_symmetry.space_group_name_H-M   'P 1'
#
loop_
_entity.id
_entity.type
_entity.pdbx_description
1 polymer ?
#
loop_
_entity_poly.entity_id
_entity_poly.type
_entity_poly.pdbx_seq_one_letter_code
_entity_poly.pdbx_strand_id
1 'polypeptide(L)'
;MSIPRFLDVDPGLLRLPPSRHQGADPIKFARHVAQFGTSLAGMPALEVTEAADGELVINSGVTRATRVAKLLPGQTVRVEVIDYLPKWKVSKYPTVKDKLP
;
A
#
# COMPACT_ATOMS: atom_id res chain seq x y z
N MET A 1 17.59 15.69 9.33
CA MET A 1 16.98 14.36 9.58
C MET A 1 15.46 14.50 9.67
N SER A 2 14.74 13.76 8.86
CA SER A 2 13.27 13.81 8.90
C SER A 2 12.74 12.89 10.00
N ILE A 3 11.70 13.35 10.68
CA ILE A 3 10.99 12.52 11.66
C ILE A 3 10.04 11.61 10.88
N PRO A 4 9.99 10.30 11.15
CA PRO A 4 9.02 9.41 10.52
C PRO A 4 7.60 9.93 10.73
N ARG A 5 6.79 9.89 9.70
CA ARG A 5 5.41 10.36 9.73
C ARG A 5 4.48 9.19 9.49
N PHE A 6 3.54 9.00 10.40
CA PHE A 6 2.53 7.96 10.29
C PHE A 6 1.19 8.56 9.87
N LEU A 7 0.51 7.91 8.95
CA LEU A 7 -0.82 8.30 8.47
C LEU A 7 -1.72 7.08 8.43
N ASP A 8 -3.02 7.30 8.59
CA ASP A 8 -4.03 6.28 8.33
C ASP A 8 -4.68 6.61 6.99
N VAL A 9 -4.62 5.68 6.03
CA VAL A 9 -5.05 5.92 4.66
C VAL A 9 -5.87 4.75 4.13
N ASP A 10 -6.68 5.02 3.09
CA ASP A 10 -7.36 3.98 2.34
C ASP A 10 -6.31 3.21 1.52
N PRO A 11 -6.10 1.91 1.78
CA PRO A 11 -5.08 1.15 1.08
C PRO A 11 -5.36 1.04 -0.42
N GLY A 12 -6.61 1.12 -0.84
CA GLY A 12 -6.99 1.06 -2.25
C GLY A 12 -6.46 2.23 -3.07
N LEU A 13 -6.19 3.36 -2.43
CA LEU A 13 -5.72 4.58 -3.09
C LEU A 13 -4.19 4.67 -3.17
N LEU A 14 -3.46 3.77 -2.51
CA LEU A 14 -2.01 3.74 -2.58
C LEU A 14 -1.56 3.34 -3.98
N ARG A 15 -0.51 4.00 -4.49
CA ARG A 15 0.06 3.71 -5.80
C ARG A 15 0.98 2.51 -5.73
N LEU A 16 0.91 1.66 -6.75
CA LEU A 16 1.78 0.50 -6.86
C LEU A 16 3.14 0.93 -7.41
N PRO A 17 4.25 0.41 -6.84
CA PRO A 17 5.58 0.74 -7.36
C PRO A 17 5.79 0.10 -8.74
N PRO A 18 6.75 0.60 -9.55
CA PRO A 18 7.00 0.05 -10.89
C PRO A 18 7.22 -1.47 -10.91
N SER A 19 7.86 -2.02 -9.89
CA SER A 19 8.10 -3.46 -9.77
C SER A 19 6.84 -4.27 -9.49
N ARG A 20 5.72 -3.62 -9.20
CA ARG A 20 4.44 -4.25 -8.83
C ARG A 20 3.26 -3.65 -9.56
N HIS A 21 3.46 -3.06 -10.75
CA HIS A 21 2.35 -2.46 -11.51
C HIS A 21 1.25 -3.48 -11.88
N GLN A 22 1.56 -4.78 -11.83
CA GLN A 22 0.57 -5.83 -12.04
C GLN A 22 -0.25 -6.17 -10.78
N GLY A 23 0.13 -5.59 -9.65
CA GLY A 23 -0.52 -5.86 -8.37
C GLY A 23 0.24 -6.87 -7.52
N ALA A 24 -0.41 -7.38 -6.50
CA ALA A 24 0.18 -8.36 -5.60
C ALA A 24 0.44 -9.69 -6.32
N ASP A 25 1.53 -10.37 -5.93
CA ASP A 25 1.79 -11.72 -6.38
C ASP A 25 0.64 -12.64 -5.96
N PRO A 26 -0.02 -13.37 -6.90
CA PRO A 26 -1.20 -14.16 -6.57
C PRO A 26 -0.96 -15.24 -5.52
N ILE A 27 0.21 -15.86 -5.53
CA ILE A 27 0.55 -16.94 -4.59
C ILE A 27 0.75 -16.35 -3.19
N LYS A 28 1.53 -15.27 -3.09
CA LYS A 28 1.73 -14.57 -1.82
C LYS A 28 0.43 -14.03 -1.26
N PHE A 29 -0.42 -13.48 -2.13
CA PHE A 29 -1.72 -12.97 -1.72
C PHE A 29 -2.60 -14.08 -1.14
N ALA A 30 -2.70 -15.22 -1.85
CA ALA A 30 -3.51 -16.35 -1.38
C ALA A 30 -3.01 -16.87 -0.02
N ARG A 31 -1.70 -17.00 0.17
CA ARG A 31 -1.11 -17.40 1.46
C ARG A 31 -1.43 -16.41 2.57
N HIS A 32 -1.35 -15.12 2.28
CA HIS A 32 -1.61 -14.05 3.24
C HIS A 32 -3.07 -14.06 3.68
N VAL A 33 -3.99 -14.24 2.73
CA VAL A 33 -5.43 -14.36 3.04
C VAL A 33 -5.68 -15.61 3.89
N ALA A 34 -5.07 -16.75 3.53
CA ALA A 34 -5.25 -17.98 4.29
C ALA A 34 -4.75 -17.84 5.74
N GLN A 35 -3.67 -17.08 5.95
CA GLN A 35 -3.07 -16.90 7.26
C GLN A 35 -3.82 -15.87 8.12
N PHE A 36 -4.21 -14.74 7.54
CA PHE A 36 -4.73 -13.61 8.30
C PHE A 36 -6.22 -13.34 8.07
N GLY A 37 -6.80 -13.76 6.94
CA GLY A 37 -8.19 -13.47 6.59
C GLY A 37 -8.49 -11.98 6.67
N THR A 38 -9.44 -11.62 7.53
CA THR A 38 -9.85 -10.23 7.76
C THR A 38 -9.19 -9.62 9.01
N SER A 39 -8.27 -10.33 9.66
CA SER A 39 -7.61 -9.83 10.87
C SER A 39 -6.62 -8.72 10.55
N LEU A 40 -6.64 -7.66 11.37
CA LEU A 40 -5.65 -6.59 11.35
C LEU A 40 -4.69 -6.69 12.54
N ALA A 41 -4.88 -7.69 13.40
CA ALA A 41 -4.08 -7.84 14.61
C ALA A 41 -2.60 -8.03 14.27
N GLY A 42 -1.73 -7.21 14.87
CA GLY A 42 -0.29 -7.30 14.68
C GLY A 42 0.22 -6.91 13.30
N MET A 43 -0.64 -6.35 12.44
CA MET A 43 -0.20 -5.96 11.09
C MET A 43 0.77 -4.76 11.18
N PRO A 44 2.02 -4.91 10.67
CA PRO A 44 2.95 -3.78 10.67
C PRO A 44 2.47 -2.65 9.75
N ALA A 45 2.89 -1.42 10.05
CA ALA A 45 2.66 -0.30 9.14
C ALA A 45 3.29 -0.58 7.78
N LEU A 46 2.61 -0.17 6.71
CA LEU A 46 3.20 -0.17 5.38
C LEU A 46 4.22 0.95 5.29
N GLU A 47 5.26 0.75 4.48
CA GLU A 47 6.23 1.81 4.20
C GLU A 47 5.94 2.42 2.83
N VAL A 48 5.86 3.75 2.78
CA VAL A 48 5.51 4.47 1.55
C VAL A 48 6.48 5.63 1.32
N THR A 49 6.59 6.02 0.04
CA THR A 49 7.27 7.24 -0.38
C THR A 49 6.22 8.24 -0.82
N GLU A 50 6.35 9.49 -0.37
CA GLU A 50 5.51 10.58 -0.85
C GLU A 50 6.10 11.15 -2.13
N ALA A 51 5.30 11.23 -3.18
CA ALA A 51 5.70 11.80 -4.47
C ALA A 51 5.37 13.30 -4.53
N ALA A 52 5.86 13.97 -5.59
CA ALA A 52 5.68 15.41 -5.75
C ALA A 52 4.21 15.83 -5.87
N ASP A 53 3.36 14.95 -6.41
CA ASP A 53 1.93 15.20 -6.57
C ASP A 53 1.10 14.85 -5.34
N GLY A 54 1.75 14.58 -4.20
CA GLY A 54 1.08 14.26 -2.93
C GLY A 54 0.61 12.82 -2.82
N GLU A 55 0.77 12.02 -3.87
CA GLU A 55 0.40 10.61 -3.85
C GLU A 55 1.42 9.79 -3.09
N LEU A 56 0.98 8.66 -2.54
CA LEU A 56 1.83 7.75 -1.78
C LEU A 56 2.06 6.46 -2.56
N VAL A 57 3.33 6.10 -2.72
CA VAL A 57 3.74 4.87 -3.42
C VAL A 57 4.22 3.87 -2.40
N ILE A 58 3.76 2.63 -2.49
CA ILE A 58 4.15 1.57 -1.56
C ILE A 58 5.60 1.16 -1.80
N ASN A 59 6.43 1.20 -0.75
CA ASN A 59 7.77 0.62 -0.75
C ASN A 59 7.72 -0.82 -0.25
N SER A 60 6.94 -1.06 0.81
CA SER A 60 6.78 -2.38 1.41
C SER A 60 5.33 -2.56 1.86
N GLY A 61 4.72 -3.69 1.50
CA GLY A 61 3.40 -4.04 1.98
C GLY A 61 2.32 -4.13 0.90
N VAL A 62 2.67 -4.33 -0.38
CA VAL A 62 1.68 -4.46 -1.46
C VAL A 62 0.66 -5.56 -1.14
N THR A 63 1.11 -6.73 -0.69
CA THR A 63 0.21 -7.84 -0.35
C THR A 63 -0.72 -7.48 0.81
N ARG A 64 -0.20 -6.84 1.85
CA ARG A 64 -1.01 -6.39 3.00
C ARG A 64 -2.06 -5.39 2.58
N ALA A 65 -1.66 -4.37 1.79
CA ALA A 65 -2.59 -3.36 1.29
C ALA A 65 -3.68 -3.99 0.43
N THR A 66 -3.32 -4.92 -0.43
CA THR A 66 -4.27 -5.61 -1.32
C THR A 66 -5.29 -6.42 -0.52
N ARG A 67 -4.85 -7.13 0.51
CA ARG A 67 -5.75 -7.92 1.37
C ARG A 67 -6.80 -7.03 2.03
N VAL A 68 -6.36 -5.92 2.64
CA VAL A 68 -7.30 -5.01 3.31
C VAL A 68 -8.23 -4.35 2.31
N ALA A 69 -7.70 -3.86 1.18
CA ALA A 69 -8.53 -3.21 0.17
C ALA A 69 -9.60 -4.14 -0.40
N LYS A 70 -9.27 -5.42 -0.59
CA LYS A 70 -10.21 -6.40 -1.15
C LYS A 70 -11.21 -6.91 -0.13
N LEU A 71 -10.75 -7.29 1.06
CA LEU A 71 -11.59 -8.00 2.04
C LEU A 71 -12.27 -7.07 3.03
N LEU A 72 -11.76 -5.86 3.23
CA LEU A 72 -12.26 -4.92 4.22
C LEU A 72 -12.46 -3.53 3.58
N PRO A 73 -13.37 -3.40 2.58
CA PRO A 73 -13.61 -2.10 1.95
C PRO A 73 -13.96 -1.04 2.98
N GLY A 74 -13.36 0.14 2.86
CA GLY A 74 -13.56 1.24 3.81
C GLY A 74 -12.64 1.24 5.01
N GLN A 75 -11.88 0.16 5.25
CA GLN A 75 -10.91 0.08 6.33
C GLN A 75 -9.64 0.83 5.94
N THR A 76 -9.18 1.72 6.83
CA THR A 76 -7.87 2.36 6.65
C THR A 76 -6.75 1.48 7.19
N VAL A 77 -5.53 1.74 6.72
CA VAL A 77 -4.32 1.10 7.22
C VAL A 77 -3.32 2.17 7.61
N ARG A 78 -2.45 1.82 8.57
CA ARG A 78 -1.37 2.72 8.96
C ARG A 78 -0.21 2.59 7.98
N VAL A 79 0.30 3.73 7.53
CA VAL A 79 1.50 3.80 6.70
C VAL A 79 2.53 4.67 7.38
N GLU A 80 3.81 4.35 7.17
CA GLU A 80 4.92 5.19 7.55
C GLU A 80 5.49 5.84 6.28
N VAL A 81 5.52 7.17 6.24
CA VAL A 81 6.12 7.90 5.13
C VAL A 81 7.62 7.97 5.40
N ILE A 82 8.39 7.16 4.67
CA ILE A 82 9.82 7.00 4.92
C ILE A 82 10.69 7.86 4.00
N ASP A 83 10.10 8.42 2.94
CA ASP A 83 10.86 9.21 1.97
C ASP A 83 9.95 10.19 1.25
N TYR A 84 10.56 11.22 0.65
CA TYR A 84 9.87 12.18 -0.18
C TYR A 84 10.71 12.47 -1.42
N LEU A 85 10.11 12.27 -2.60
CA LEU A 85 10.78 12.49 -3.88
C LEU A 85 10.13 13.66 -4.61
N PRO A 86 10.71 14.88 -4.51
CA PRO A 86 10.05 16.12 -4.94
C PRO A 86 9.88 16.26 -6.46
N LYS A 87 10.51 15.39 -7.24
CA LYS A 87 10.39 15.42 -8.70
C LYS A 87 9.63 14.23 -9.27
N TRP A 88 9.20 13.29 -8.42
CA TRP A 88 8.54 12.07 -8.85
C TRP A 88 7.03 12.29 -8.89
N LYS A 89 6.45 12.15 -10.06
CA LYS A 89 5.00 12.24 -10.26
C LYS A 89 4.46 10.87 -10.58
N VAL A 90 3.49 10.41 -9.83
CA VAL A 90 2.99 9.03 -9.89
C VAL A 90 1.48 8.94 -10.09
N SER A 91 0.82 10.04 -10.42
CA SER A 91 -0.64 10.05 -10.59
C SER A 91 -1.13 9.11 -11.69
N LYS A 92 -0.25 8.72 -12.62
CA LYS A 92 -0.56 7.76 -13.68
C LYS A 92 -0.23 6.31 -13.31
N TYR A 93 0.40 6.06 -12.17
CA TYR A 93 0.67 4.71 -11.73
C TYR A 93 -0.64 4.06 -11.29
N PRO A 94 -0.81 2.74 -11.48
CA PRO A 94 -2.00 2.07 -10.97
C PRO A 94 -2.04 2.12 -9.45
N THR A 95 -3.25 2.16 -8.91
CA THR A 95 -3.48 2.01 -7.48
C THR A 95 -3.68 0.54 -7.13
N VAL A 96 -3.63 0.23 -5.83
CA VAL A 96 -3.99 -1.10 -5.34
C VAL A 96 -5.40 -1.48 -5.82
N LYS A 97 -6.34 -0.54 -5.75
CA LYS A 97 -7.72 -0.75 -6.17
C LYS A 97 -7.83 -1.12 -7.65
N ASP A 98 -6.98 -0.54 -8.51
CA ASP A 98 -6.99 -0.83 -9.96
C ASP A 98 -6.57 -2.26 -10.27
N LYS A 99 -5.85 -2.92 -9.37
CA LYS A 99 -5.24 -4.23 -9.59
C LYS A 99 -5.66 -5.27 -8.54
N LEU A 100 -6.85 -5.13 -7.97
CA LEU A 100 -7.37 -6.15 -7.05
C LEU A 100 -7.56 -7.48 -7.77
N PRO A 101 -7.14 -8.61 -7.14
CA PRO A 101 -7.35 -9.94 -7.70
C PRO A 101 -8.82 -10.35 -7.68
#